data_ea5b39609c2529cda6cd69211b96631c
#
_entry.id   ea5b39609c2529cda6cd69211b96631c
#
_cell.length_a   1.000
_cell.length_b   1.000
_cell.length_c   1.000
_cell.angle_alpha   90.00
_cell.angle_beta   90.00
_cell.angle_gamma   90.00
#
_symmetry.space_group_name_H-M   'P 1'
#
loop_
_entity.id
_entity.type
_entity.pdbx_description
1 polymer ?
#
loop_
_entity_poly.entity_id
_entity_poly.type
_entity_poly.pdbx_seq_one_letter_code
_entity_poly.pdbx_strand_id
1 'polypeptide(L)'
;MDMAQLGFNDEDMLAGLKPWVLCESPSYDPAAVNRMQDIAAHDLAVMGAPIERIPVHSSIGDCIRARFAHPQSDQPGLLIIGHMDTVHPLGTLKQLPFKREGNRCYGPGIC
;
A
#
# COMPACT_ATOMS: atom_id res chain seq x y z
N MET A 1 -15.72 -13.81 17.25
CA MET A 1 -16.00 -13.31 15.88
C MET A 1 -15.67 -14.42 14.90
N ASP A 2 -16.64 -14.84 14.13
CA ASP A 2 -16.39 -15.82 13.08
C ASP A 2 -15.77 -15.10 11.87
N MET A 3 -14.55 -15.46 11.49
CA MET A 3 -13.83 -14.88 10.35
C MET A 3 -14.59 -15.02 9.04
N ALA A 4 -15.40 -16.07 8.89
CA ALA A 4 -16.26 -16.27 7.72
C ALA A 4 -17.36 -15.20 7.56
N GLN A 5 -17.66 -14.45 8.63
CA GLN A 5 -18.64 -13.36 8.62
C GLN A 5 -18.07 -12.00 8.22
N LEU A 6 -16.74 -11.89 8.06
CA LEU A 6 -16.08 -10.63 7.71
C LEU A 6 -16.22 -10.25 6.24
N GLY A 7 -16.86 -11.07 5.41
CA GLY A 7 -17.16 -10.74 4.01
C GLY A 7 -15.94 -10.47 3.15
N PHE A 8 -14.79 -11.07 3.47
CA PHE A 8 -13.59 -10.94 2.63
C PHE A 8 -13.86 -11.54 1.25
N ASN A 9 -13.49 -10.79 0.22
CA ASN A 9 -13.56 -11.20 -1.16
C ASN A 9 -12.16 -11.10 -1.76
N ASP A 10 -11.55 -12.24 -2.09
CA ASP A 10 -10.18 -12.33 -2.61
C ASP A 10 -10.04 -11.69 -3.99
N GLU A 11 -11.06 -11.73 -4.83
CA GLU A 11 -11.05 -11.06 -6.14
C GLU A 11 -11.04 -9.53 -6.00
N ASP A 12 -11.84 -8.99 -5.09
CA ASP A 12 -11.85 -7.55 -4.79
C ASP A 12 -10.53 -7.10 -4.16
N MET A 13 -9.97 -7.92 -3.26
CA MET A 13 -8.66 -7.66 -2.66
C MET A 13 -7.56 -7.65 -3.70
N LEU A 14 -7.58 -8.60 -4.64
CA LEU A 14 -6.62 -8.68 -5.74
C LEU A 14 -6.77 -7.50 -6.70
N ALA A 15 -8.00 -7.10 -7.03
CA ALA A 15 -8.27 -5.93 -7.85
C ALA A 15 -7.74 -4.65 -7.21
N GLY A 16 -7.85 -4.52 -5.88
CA GLY A 16 -7.28 -3.40 -5.12
C GLY A 16 -5.75 -3.41 -5.05
N LEU A 17 -5.14 -4.60 -4.96
CA LEU A 17 -3.68 -4.75 -4.89
C LEU A 17 -3.00 -4.44 -6.23
N LYS A 18 -3.62 -4.79 -7.34
CA LYS A 18 -3.02 -4.67 -8.67
C LYS A 18 -2.47 -3.27 -8.99
N PRO A 19 -3.18 -2.15 -8.76
CA PRO A 19 -2.64 -0.80 -8.99
C PRO A 19 -1.40 -0.51 -8.16
N TRP A 20 -1.31 -1.04 -6.95
CA TRP A 20 -0.16 -0.87 -6.08
C TRP A 20 1.08 -1.58 -6.64
N VAL A 21 0.91 -2.81 -7.13
CA VAL A 21 2.01 -3.57 -7.76
C VAL A 21 2.48 -2.95 -9.06
N LEU A 22 1.55 -2.36 -9.84
CA LEU A 22 1.87 -1.70 -11.09
C LEU A 22 2.57 -0.34 -10.91
N CYS A 23 2.57 0.22 -9.70
CA CYS A 23 3.31 1.43 -9.37
C CYS A 23 4.69 1.06 -8.85
N GLU A 24 5.69 1.07 -9.71
CA GLU A 24 7.07 0.79 -9.31
C GLU A 24 7.59 1.83 -8.32
N SER A 25 8.16 1.39 -7.20
CA SER A 25 8.57 2.24 -6.09
C SER A 25 9.92 1.83 -5.49
N PRO A 26 11.02 1.90 -6.28
CA PRO A 26 12.35 1.59 -5.75
C PRO A 26 12.72 2.52 -4.60
N SER A 27 13.30 1.96 -3.53
CA SER A 27 13.55 2.64 -2.25
C SER A 27 14.35 3.95 -2.38
N TYR A 28 15.26 4.02 -3.33
CA TYR A 28 16.14 5.18 -3.53
C TYR A 28 15.68 6.12 -4.66
N ASP A 29 14.44 5.99 -5.10
CA ASP A 29 13.79 6.94 -6.00
C ASP A 29 12.64 7.64 -5.27
N PRO A 30 12.88 8.82 -4.66
CA PRO A 30 11.86 9.52 -3.88
C PRO A 30 10.59 9.83 -4.66
N ALA A 31 10.73 10.18 -5.95
CA ALA A 31 9.58 10.48 -6.80
C ALA A 31 8.72 9.23 -7.06
N ALA A 32 9.35 8.07 -7.26
CA ALA A 32 8.64 6.81 -7.45
C ALA A 32 7.93 6.37 -6.16
N VAL A 33 8.61 6.45 -5.02
CA VAL A 33 8.01 6.15 -3.71
C VAL A 33 6.84 7.10 -3.43
N ASN A 34 6.99 8.39 -3.72
CA ASN A 34 5.93 9.37 -3.50
C ASN A 34 4.69 9.10 -4.36
N ARG A 35 4.84 8.64 -5.61
CA ARG A 35 3.69 8.19 -6.42
C ARG A 35 2.96 7.01 -5.77
N MET A 36 3.70 6.06 -5.19
CA MET A 36 3.08 4.94 -4.48
C MET A 36 2.37 5.41 -3.20
N GLN A 37 2.96 6.35 -2.46
CA GLN A 37 2.33 6.95 -1.29
C GLN A 37 1.05 7.71 -1.66
N ASP A 38 0.98 8.34 -2.84
CA ASP A 38 -0.23 9.01 -3.32
C ASP A 38 -1.38 8.01 -3.55
N ILE A 39 -1.10 6.84 -4.12
CA ILE A 39 -2.09 5.77 -4.31
C ILE A 39 -2.59 5.27 -2.94
N ALA A 40 -1.67 4.94 -2.03
CA ALA A 40 -2.02 4.45 -0.70
C ALA A 40 -2.80 5.50 0.12
N ALA A 41 -2.40 6.77 0.04
CA ALA A 41 -3.11 7.87 0.68
C ALA A 41 -4.53 8.03 0.15
N HIS A 42 -4.71 7.93 -1.17
CA HIS A 42 -6.04 7.97 -1.78
C HIS A 42 -6.93 6.83 -1.27
N ASP A 43 -6.46 5.60 -1.30
CA ASP A 43 -7.24 4.43 -0.89
C ASP A 43 -7.63 4.51 0.60
N LEU A 44 -6.70 4.93 1.47
CA LEU A 44 -6.99 5.11 2.90
C LEU A 44 -7.96 6.28 3.16
N ALA A 45 -7.87 7.36 2.35
CA ALA A 45 -8.82 8.48 2.45
C ALA A 45 -10.23 8.06 2.02
N VAL A 46 -10.37 7.24 0.98
CA VAL A 46 -11.67 6.67 0.55
C VAL A 46 -12.28 5.81 1.66
N MET A 47 -11.45 5.14 2.47
CA MET A 47 -11.90 4.41 3.66
C MET A 47 -12.30 5.33 4.84
N GLY A 48 -12.15 6.63 4.70
CA GLY A 48 -12.55 7.63 5.70
C GLY A 48 -11.46 8.07 6.67
N ALA A 49 -10.19 7.73 6.42
CA ALA A 49 -9.09 8.16 7.26
C ALA A 49 -8.57 9.54 6.83
N PRO A 50 -8.47 10.54 7.72
CA PRO A 50 -7.62 11.70 7.49
C PRO A 50 -6.18 11.29 7.25
N ILE A 51 -5.57 11.86 6.21
CA ILE A 51 -4.19 11.54 5.79
C ILE A 51 -3.26 12.69 6.12
N GLU A 52 -2.14 12.35 6.74
CA GLU A 52 -1.02 13.26 6.96
C GLU A 52 0.17 12.79 6.12
N ARG A 53 0.70 13.69 5.29
CA ARG A 53 1.95 13.49 4.57
C ARG A 53 3.11 13.94 5.44
N ILE A 54 4.11 13.09 5.63
CA ILE A 54 5.27 13.34 6.48
C ILE A 54 6.52 13.30 5.62
N PRO A 55 7.07 14.45 5.23
CA PRO A 55 8.36 14.50 4.56
C PRO A 55 9.47 13.99 5.50
N VAL A 56 10.37 13.16 4.96
CA VAL A 56 11.45 12.60 5.77
C VAL A 56 12.79 13.22 5.36
N HIS A 57 13.33 12.81 4.21
CA HIS A 57 14.62 13.29 3.71
C HIS A 57 14.58 13.36 2.18
N SER A 58 15.32 14.29 1.60
CA SER A 58 15.32 14.52 0.14
C SER A 58 15.79 13.33 -0.71
N SER A 59 16.50 12.38 -0.12
CA SER A 59 17.00 11.18 -0.80
C SER A 59 16.08 9.96 -0.70
N ILE A 60 14.98 10.07 0.05
CA ILE A 60 13.97 9.02 0.22
C ILE A 60 12.57 9.61 0.11
N GLY A 61 11.59 8.78 -0.21
CA GLY A 61 10.21 9.22 -0.29
C GLY A 61 9.61 9.59 1.08
N ASP A 62 8.48 10.27 1.03
CA ASP A 62 7.72 10.64 2.22
C ASP A 62 7.08 9.43 2.90
N CYS A 63 6.67 9.62 4.15
CA CYS A 63 5.75 8.71 4.82
C CYS A 63 4.32 9.26 4.77
N ILE A 64 3.35 8.40 4.96
CA ILE A 64 1.95 8.77 5.22
C ILE A 64 1.52 8.21 6.57
N ARG A 65 0.63 8.95 7.22
CA ARG A 65 -0.07 8.51 8.43
C ARG A 65 -1.56 8.68 8.23
N ALA A 66 -2.30 7.59 8.41
CA ALA A 66 -3.76 7.58 8.38
C ALA A 66 -4.29 7.28 9.79
N ARG A 67 -5.28 8.04 10.24
CA ARG A 67 -5.95 7.82 11.53
C ARG A 67 -7.43 7.62 11.30
N PHE A 68 -7.92 6.43 11.61
CA PHE A 68 -9.36 6.20 11.62
C PHE A 68 -9.97 6.75 12.91
N ALA A 69 -11.06 7.51 12.77
CA ALA A 69 -11.78 8.03 13.90
C ALA A 69 -12.44 6.90 14.69
N HIS A 70 -12.36 7.02 16.01
CA HIS A 70 -13.00 6.08 16.94
C HIS A 70 -13.48 6.84 18.18
N PRO A 71 -14.64 6.48 18.78
CA PRO A 71 -15.14 7.16 20.00
C PRO A 71 -14.16 7.13 21.19
N GLN A 72 -13.25 6.16 21.23
CA GLN A 72 -12.21 6.00 22.24
C GLN A 72 -10.82 6.34 21.70
N SER A 73 -10.71 7.36 20.85
CA SER A 73 -9.44 7.76 20.21
C SER A 73 -8.38 8.30 21.17
N ASP A 74 -8.77 8.61 22.42
CA ASP A 74 -7.90 8.99 23.54
C ASP A 74 -7.27 7.79 24.26
N GLN A 75 -7.75 6.59 23.99
CA GLN A 75 -7.21 5.35 24.55
C GLN A 75 -6.15 4.74 23.64
N PRO A 76 -5.24 3.91 24.18
CA PRO A 76 -4.31 3.12 23.36
C PRO A 76 -5.07 2.28 22.33
N GLY A 77 -4.64 2.36 21.08
CA GLY A 77 -5.25 1.68 19.95
C GLY A 77 -4.30 0.73 19.24
N LEU A 78 -4.71 0.26 18.08
CA LEU A 78 -3.90 -0.57 17.21
C LEU A 78 -3.07 0.32 16.28
N LEU A 79 -1.76 0.11 16.24
CA LEU A 79 -0.85 0.73 15.27
C LEU A 79 -0.45 -0.33 14.24
N ILE A 80 -0.73 -0.06 12.96
CA ILE A 80 -0.27 -0.88 11.84
C ILE A 80 0.87 -0.14 11.15
N ILE A 81 2.01 -0.80 10.97
CA ILE A 81 3.18 -0.26 10.30
C ILE A 81 3.50 -1.14 9.10
N GLY A 82 3.73 -0.52 7.95
CA GLY A 82 4.16 -1.19 6.73
C GLY A 82 5.04 -0.28 5.89
N HIS A 83 5.51 -0.76 4.75
CA HIS A 83 6.29 0.01 3.80
C HIS A 83 5.78 -0.20 2.37
N MET A 84 5.97 0.83 1.53
CA MET A 84 5.48 0.87 0.15
C MET A 84 6.60 0.88 -0.89
N ASP A 85 7.83 0.98 -0.44
CA ASP A 85 9.00 0.91 -1.30
C ASP A 85 9.44 -0.54 -1.53
N THR A 86 10.11 -0.77 -2.64
CA THR A 86 10.64 -2.08 -3.01
C THR A 86 12.12 -2.01 -3.37
N VAL A 87 12.77 -3.16 -3.36
CA VAL A 87 14.17 -3.30 -3.82
C VAL A 87 14.29 -3.38 -5.35
N HIS A 88 13.16 -3.43 -6.06
CA HIS A 88 13.14 -3.61 -7.50
C HIS A 88 13.33 -2.28 -8.23
N PRO A 89 14.30 -2.19 -9.17
CA PRO A 89 14.50 -0.96 -9.95
C PRO A 89 13.32 -0.68 -10.89
N LEU A 90 13.23 0.57 -11.36
CA LEU A 90 12.28 0.94 -12.41
C LEU A 90 12.51 0.07 -13.66
N GLY A 91 11.42 -0.37 -14.28
CA GLY A 91 11.44 -1.25 -15.44
C GLY A 91 11.35 -2.74 -15.10
N THR A 92 11.37 -3.13 -13.84
CA THR A 92 11.22 -4.53 -13.40
C THR A 92 9.91 -5.14 -13.89
N LEU A 93 8.83 -4.39 -13.97
CA LEU A 93 7.54 -4.87 -14.49
C LEU A 93 7.60 -5.39 -15.94
N LYS A 94 8.59 -4.98 -16.73
CA LYS A 94 8.80 -5.51 -18.10
C LYS A 94 9.30 -6.94 -18.09
N GLN A 95 10.05 -7.33 -17.06
CA GLN A 95 10.63 -8.68 -16.90
C GLN A 95 9.79 -9.55 -15.96
N LEU A 96 9.20 -8.93 -14.94
CA LEU A 96 8.35 -9.57 -13.94
C LEU A 96 6.98 -8.87 -13.92
N PRO A 97 6.12 -9.10 -14.94
CA PRO A 97 4.81 -8.45 -15.00
C PRO A 97 3.88 -8.98 -13.90
N PHE A 98 2.92 -8.14 -13.52
CA PHE A 98 1.80 -8.64 -12.71
C PHE A 98 1.04 -9.70 -13.51
N LYS A 99 0.97 -10.90 -12.98
CA LYS A 99 0.23 -12.01 -13.58
C LYS A 99 -0.43 -12.89 -12.53
N ARG A 100 -1.48 -13.57 -12.94
CA ARG A 100 -2.17 -14.58 -12.14
C ARG A 100 -2.10 -15.93 -12.84
N GLU A 101 -1.76 -16.96 -12.08
CA GLU A 101 -1.79 -18.36 -12.53
C GLU A 101 -2.60 -19.16 -11.49
N GLY A 102 -3.85 -19.48 -11.82
CA GLY A 102 -4.78 -20.12 -10.89
C GLY A 102 -5.07 -19.24 -9.66
N ASN A 103 -4.70 -19.72 -8.49
CA ASN A 103 -4.84 -19.02 -7.21
C ASN A 103 -3.55 -18.33 -6.73
N ARG A 104 -2.55 -18.18 -7.60
CA ARG A 104 -1.31 -17.47 -7.30
C ARG A 104 -1.17 -16.23 -8.16
N CYS A 105 -0.65 -15.16 -7.55
CA CYS A 105 -0.32 -13.92 -8.23
C CYS A 105 1.17 -13.64 -8.11
N TYR A 106 1.73 -13.02 -9.15
CA TYR A 106 3.15 -12.71 -9.25
C TYR A 106 3.31 -11.24 -9.65
N GLY A 107 4.35 -10.61 -9.14
CA GLY A 107 4.70 -9.25 -9.47
C GLY A 107 5.76 -8.69 -8.51
N PRO A 108 6.39 -7.55 -8.83
CA PRO A 108 7.36 -6.93 -7.94
C PRO A 108 6.73 -6.53 -6.61
N GLY A 109 7.39 -6.89 -5.51
CA GLY A 109 6.94 -6.51 -4.16
C GLY A 109 5.78 -7.35 -3.59
N ILE A 110 5.31 -8.35 -4.31
CA ILE A 110 4.38 -9.36 -3.78
C ILE A 110 5.20 -10.51 -3.17
N CYS A 111 4.92 -10.83 -1.90
CA CYS A 111 5.55 -11.96 -1.20
C CYS A 111 4.60 -13.15 -1.12
#